data_27fb1097d4dba79e267a9e3fc7f7732c
#
_entry.id   27fb1097d4dba79e267a9e3fc7f7732c
#
_cell.length_a   1.000
_cell.length_b   1.000
_cell.length_c   1.000
_cell.angle_alpha   90.00
_cell.angle_beta   90.00
_cell.angle_gamma   90.00
#
_symmetry.space_group_name_H-M   'P 1'
#
loop_
_entity.id
_entity.type
_entity.pdbx_description
1 polymer ?
#
loop_
_entity_poly.entity_id
_entity_poly.type
_entity_poly.pdbx_seq_one_letter_code
_entity_poly.pdbx_strand_id
1 'polypeptide(L)'
;MAVCVRQSRNNIINLVKSKMGLLGLTNLSSSVSSLNNDHITLSTASLAKDLRNESSVFENKPTLYRTRRFESTKPHQRSGVHSNGASSQFLDFPGGQVAFTPEMRFISESRKERIPCYRVLDDDGQLIQGSIDVGKEIAVKMYSDMATLQTMDTIFYEAQRQGRISFYLTTIGEEAINIASAAALTIDDFVVPQYREPGVLLWRGFTLQQFANQCFSNKGDDCRGRQMPIHYGSKKLNYFTVASTIASQLPHAVGLAYSLKMDGKDACAVTYFGDGGSSEGDFHAALNFAAVTEAPVLFICRNNGWAISTPTSDQFRSDGIVVRGEAYGVRSIRVDGNDTLALYSTVRAAREMAIREQRPILVEALTYRVGHHSTSDDSTKYRPVDEIELWRSARDPITRFRKWIESNGWWSGEAESELRSNVRKQVKLVCLN
;
A
#
# COMPACT_ATOMS: atom_id res chain seq x y z
N MET A 1 -17.26 8.26 29.91
CA MET A 1 -16.04 7.42 29.98
C MET A 1 -16.10 6.30 31.04
N ALA A 2 -16.50 6.55 32.28
CA ALA A 2 -16.54 5.53 33.35
C ALA A 2 -17.49 4.35 33.10
N VAL A 3 -18.58 4.52 32.37
CA VAL A 3 -19.56 3.45 32.07
C VAL A 3 -19.02 2.51 30.98
N CYS A 4 -18.30 3.02 29.98
CA CYS A 4 -17.71 2.20 28.91
C CYS A 4 -16.57 1.29 29.39
N VAL A 5 -15.77 1.76 30.34
CA VAL A 5 -14.68 0.98 30.95
C VAL A 5 -15.21 -0.17 31.82
N ARG A 6 -16.34 0.03 32.52
CA ARG A 6 -16.99 -1.03 33.32
C ARG A 6 -17.58 -2.14 32.43
N GLN A 7 -18.16 -1.80 31.32
CA GLN A 7 -18.76 -2.75 30.37
C GLN A 7 -17.71 -3.62 29.67
N SER A 8 -16.58 -3.01 29.29
CA SER A 8 -15.42 -3.71 28.73
C SER A 8 -14.81 -4.71 29.73
N ARG A 9 -14.71 -4.34 31.00
CA ARG A 9 -14.15 -5.18 32.06
C ARG A 9 -14.99 -6.43 32.32
N ASN A 10 -16.30 -6.30 32.30
CA ASN A 10 -17.24 -7.44 32.49
C ASN A 10 -17.20 -8.41 31.31
N ASN A 11 -17.00 -7.92 30.08
CA ASN A 11 -16.85 -8.75 28.88
C ASN A 11 -15.55 -9.56 28.89
N ILE A 12 -14.45 -8.98 29.36
CA ILE A 12 -13.17 -9.69 29.50
C ILE A 12 -13.22 -10.77 30.55
N ILE A 13 -13.85 -10.50 31.70
CA ILE A 13 -14.02 -11.48 32.79
C ILE A 13 -14.90 -12.65 32.35
N ASN A 14 -15.96 -12.39 31.60
CA ASN A 14 -16.83 -13.43 31.07
C ASN A 14 -16.15 -14.27 29.98
N LEU A 15 -15.30 -13.65 29.15
CA LEU A 15 -14.50 -14.36 28.12
C LEU A 15 -13.45 -15.29 28.77
N VAL A 16 -12.81 -14.83 29.85
CA VAL A 16 -11.83 -15.65 30.60
C VAL A 16 -12.52 -16.81 31.27
N LYS A 17 -13.68 -16.61 31.93
CA LYS A 17 -14.45 -17.67 32.53
C LYS A 17 -14.96 -18.71 31.52
N SER A 18 -15.39 -18.29 30.35
CA SER A 18 -15.81 -19.18 29.26
C SER A 18 -14.66 -20.05 28.73
N LYS A 19 -13.47 -19.48 28.57
CA LYS A 19 -12.29 -20.23 28.12
C LYS A 19 -11.73 -21.18 29.17
N MET A 20 -11.83 -20.84 30.47
CA MET A 20 -11.41 -21.74 31.58
C MET A 20 -12.33 -22.96 31.72
N GLY A 21 -13.63 -22.81 31.42
CA GLY A 21 -14.57 -23.94 31.37
C GLY A 21 -14.30 -24.93 30.26
N LEU A 22 -13.74 -24.48 29.12
CA LEU A 22 -13.36 -25.30 27.96
C LEU A 22 -12.07 -26.11 28.19
N LEU A 23 -11.24 -25.74 29.18
CA LEU A 23 -9.95 -26.39 29.49
C LEU A 23 -10.02 -27.34 30.67
N GLY A 24 -11.22 -27.64 31.23
CA GLY A 24 -11.40 -28.64 32.28
C GLY A 24 -10.80 -28.27 33.65
N LEU A 25 -10.45 -27.00 33.90
CA LEU A 25 -9.84 -26.52 35.14
C LEU A 25 -10.90 -26.04 36.13
N THR A 26 -11.65 -26.95 36.76
CA THR A 26 -12.78 -26.62 37.64
C THR A 26 -12.41 -26.37 39.13
N ASN A 27 -11.14 -26.41 39.52
CA ASN A 27 -10.76 -26.37 40.94
C ASN A 27 -10.02 -25.10 41.40
N LEU A 28 -10.18 -23.95 40.76
CA LEU A 28 -9.54 -22.69 41.17
C LEU A 28 -10.54 -21.53 41.41
N SER A 29 -11.79 -21.83 41.79
CA SER A 29 -12.84 -20.80 41.92
C SER A 29 -12.91 -20.11 43.30
N SER A 30 -12.12 -20.50 44.32
CA SER A 30 -12.21 -19.95 45.67
C SER A 30 -11.19 -18.85 46.04
N SER A 31 -10.26 -18.51 45.12
CA SER A 31 -9.19 -17.54 45.44
C SER A 31 -9.33 -16.18 44.79
N VAL A 32 -10.42 -15.88 44.06
CA VAL A 32 -10.56 -14.63 43.30
C VAL A 32 -11.46 -13.58 43.95
N SER A 33 -12.01 -13.84 45.11
CA SER A 33 -12.97 -12.94 45.80
C SER A 33 -12.34 -11.91 46.75
N SER A 34 -11.02 -11.84 46.91
CA SER A 34 -10.37 -10.90 47.85
C SER A 34 -9.15 -10.20 47.25
N LEU A 35 -9.32 -9.46 46.18
CA LEU A 35 -8.28 -8.52 45.70
C LEU A 35 -8.87 -7.11 45.64
N ASN A 36 -8.65 -6.39 46.74
CA ASN A 36 -8.75 -4.94 46.85
C ASN A 36 -7.56 -4.28 46.08
N ASN A 37 -7.84 -3.09 45.56
CA ASN A 37 -6.93 -2.22 44.83
C ASN A 37 -5.52 -2.22 45.41
N ASP A 38 -4.52 -2.46 44.55
CA ASP A 38 -3.28 -1.77 44.36
C ASP A 38 -2.21 -2.75 43.85
N HIS A 39 -1.57 -2.37 42.73
CA HIS A 39 -0.38 -2.99 42.14
C HIS A 39 -0.48 -4.45 41.64
N ILE A 40 -0.91 -4.61 40.40
CA ILE A 40 -0.65 -5.85 39.63
C ILE A 40 0.59 -5.64 38.75
N THR A 41 1.73 -6.03 39.28
CA THR A 41 2.93 -6.35 38.48
C THR A 41 2.94 -7.86 38.26
N LEU A 42 2.48 -8.31 37.10
CA LEU A 42 2.61 -9.71 36.69
C LEU A 42 4.06 -9.97 36.26
N SER A 43 4.80 -10.68 37.10
CA SER A 43 6.13 -11.21 36.78
C SER A 43 5.97 -12.34 35.75
N THR A 44 6.47 -12.13 34.54
CA THR A 44 6.49 -13.10 33.42
C THR A 44 7.51 -14.24 33.62
N ALA A 45 8.14 -14.34 34.79
CA ALA A 45 9.18 -15.33 35.08
C ALA A 45 8.66 -16.75 35.42
N SER A 46 7.38 -16.89 35.75
CA SER A 46 6.80 -18.19 36.14
C SER A 46 6.29 -19.04 34.98
N LEU A 47 5.90 -18.42 33.85
CA LEU A 47 5.38 -19.14 32.68
C LEU A 47 6.49 -19.70 31.76
N ALA A 48 7.73 -19.32 31.95
CA ALA A 48 8.84 -19.76 31.09
C ALA A 48 9.49 -21.09 31.53
N LYS A 49 9.06 -21.66 32.66
CA LYS A 49 9.66 -22.93 33.15
C LYS A 49 8.95 -24.19 32.65
N ASP A 50 7.67 -24.10 32.28
CA ASP A 50 6.89 -25.31 31.91
C ASP A 50 6.92 -25.62 30.40
N LEU A 51 7.57 -24.78 29.57
CA LEU A 51 7.70 -24.98 28.13
C LEU A 51 9.06 -25.54 27.67
N ARG A 52 9.91 -26.00 28.59
CA ARG A 52 11.29 -26.49 28.24
C ARG A 52 11.43 -27.99 28.18
N ASN A 53 10.38 -28.77 28.37
CA ASN A 53 10.51 -30.23 28.46
C ASN A 53 9.96 -31.02 27.28
N GLU A 54 9.58 -30.40 26.16
CA GLU A 54 9.27 -31.15 24.94
C GLU A 54 9.97 -30.56 23.71
N SER A 55 11.25 -30.79 23.58
CA SER A 55 11.94 -30.70 22.26
C SER A 55 13.25 -31.47 22.29
N SER A 56 13.18 -32.77 22.14
CA SER A 56 14.30 -33.58 21.66
C SER A 56 13.92 -34.10 20.26
N VAL A 57 14.84 -33.88 19.32
CA VAL A 57 14.95 -34.28 17.93
C VAL A 57 14.76 -33.16 16.92
N PHE A 58 15.78 -32.34 16.80
CA PHE A 58 16.26 -31.81 15.50
C PHE A 58 17.72 -31.37 15.67
N GLU A 59 18.64 -32.15 15.15
CA GLU A 59 20.05 -31.76 15.01
C GLU A 59 20.15 -30.58 14.06
N ASN A 60 20.43 -29.39 14.61
CA ASN A 60 20.79 -28.22 13.84
C ASN A 60 22.32 -28.03 13.88
N LYS A 61 22.95 -28.22 12.73
CA LYS A 61 24.31 -27.71 12.50
C LYS A 61 24.31 -26.20 12.70
N PRO A 62 25.24 -25.63 13.47
CA PRO A 62 25.31 -24.18 13.62
C PRO A 62 25.83 -23.56 12.33
N THR A 63 24.94 -22.99 11.54
CA THR A 63 25.33 -22.03 10.50
C THR A 63 25.79 -20.77 11.22
N LEU A 64 27.08 -20.55 11.23
CA LEU A 64 27.70 -19.32 11.73
C LEU A 64 27.15 -18.14 10.91
N TYR A 65 26.11 -17.48 11.43
CA TYR A 65 25.74 -16.16 10.97
C TYR A 65 26.90 -15.20 11.29
N ARG A 66 27.72 -14.96 10.28
CA ARG A 66 28.72 -13.91 10.31
C ARG A 66 27.93 -12.59 10.28
N THR A 67 27.59 -12.07 11.47
CA THR A 67 27.13 -10.70 11.61
C THR A 67 28.21 -9.81 11.03
N ARG A 68 28.01 -9.33 9.78
CA ARG A 68 28.71 -8.14 9.33
C ARG A 68 28.29 -7.04 10.29
N ARG A 69 29.15 -6.75 11.26
CA ARG A 69 29.06 -5.47 11.97
C ARG A 69 28.96 -4.43 10.88
N PHE A 70 27.91 -3.60 10.95
CA PHE A 70 27.91 -2.33 10.26
C PHE A 70 29.26 -1.68 10.59
N GLU A 71 30.11 -1.53 9.60
CA GLU A 71 31.18 -0.58 9.70
C GLU A 71 30.51 0.79 9.73
N SER A 72 30.19 1.24 10.94
CA SER A 72 29.99 2.65 11.15
C SER A 72 31.26 3.29 10.55
N THR A 73 31.04 4.21 9.62
CA THR A 73 32.07 5.11 9.10
C THR A 73 33.07 5.36 10.21
N LYS A 74 34.32 5.03 9.92
CA LYS A 74 35.45 5.10 10.86
C LYS A 74 35.30 6.27 11.82
N PRO A 75 35.45 6.07 13.12
CA PRO A 75 35.46 7.19 14.04
C PRO A 75 36.51 8.17 13.53
N HIS A 76 36.07 9.39 13.20
CA HIS A 76 37.01 10.47 12.92
C HIS A 76 38.01 10.49 14.06
N GLN A 77 39.30 10.27 13.74
CA GLN A 77 40.37 10.51 14.66
C GLN A 77 40.18 11.92 15.20
N ARG A 78 40.00 12.02 16.51
CA ARG A 78 40.03 13.30 17.21
C ARG A 78 41.40 13.92 16.95
N SER A 79 41.49 14.75 15.95
CA SER A 79 42.60 15.70 15.85
C SER A 79 42.49 16.63 17.06
N GLY A 80 43.58 16.74 17.82
CA GLY A 80 43.61 17.52 19.04
C GLY A 80 43.08 18.92 18.82
N VAL A 81 42.21 19.33 19.73
CA VAL A 81 41.68 20.70 19.79
C VAL A 81 42.83 21.63 20.11
N HIS A 82 43.41 22.26 19.10
CA HIS A 82 44.15 23.51 19.30
C HIS A 82 43.13 24.65 19.33
N SER A 83 42.84 25.14 20.53
CA SER A 83 42.02 26.32 20.78
C SER A 83 42.79 27.57 20.31
N ASN A 84 42.65 27.94 19.06
CA ASN A 84 42.86 29.28 18.62
C ASN A 84 41.49 29.98 18.56
N GLY A 85 41.35 31.10 19.28
CA GLY A 85 40.09 31.82 19.56
C GLY A 85 39.40 32.49 18.38
N ALA A 86 39.16 31.76 17.31
CA ALA A 86 38.18 32.09 16.28
C ALA A 86 36.91 31.36 16.61
N SER A 87 35.81 32.07 16.85
CA SER A 87 34.48 31.46 17.04
C SER A 87 34.22 30.51 15.88
N SER A 88 34.02 29.21 16.16
CA SER A 88 33.67 28.21 15.15
C SER A 88 32.35 28.65 14.50
N GLN A 89 32.35 28.80 13.17
CA GLN A 89 31.13 29.14 12.42
C GLN A 89 30.17 27.95 12.29
N PHE A 90 30.62 26.76 12.73
CA PHE A 90 29.89 25.52 12.59
C PHE A 90 29.89 24.73 13.90
N LEU A 91 28.72 24.10 14.18
CA LEU A 91 28.59 23.09 15.20
C LEU A 91 28.90 21.73 14.56
N ASP A 92 29.86 21.01 15.10
CA ASP A 92 30.09 19.62 14.74
C ASP A 92 29.12 18.71 15.50
N PHE A 93 28.01 18.41 14.87
CA PHE A 93 26.92 17.63 15.45
C PHE A 93 26.98 16.18 14.96
N PRO A 94 26.54 15.16 15.74
CA PRO A 94 26.62 13.73 15.33
C PRO A 94 25.95 13.37 14.00
N GLY A 95 25.10 14.21 13.44
CA GLY A 95 24.47 14.04 12.12
C GLY A 95 25.13 14.80 10.98
N GLY A 96 26.21 15.55 11.27
CA GLY A 96 26.90 16.42 10.32
C GLY A 96 27.11 17.84 10.84
N GLN A 97 27.84 18.65 10.07
CA GLN A 97 28.10 20.03 10.46
C GLN A 97 26.88 20.93 10.23
N VAL A 98 26.57 21.75 11.22
CA VAL A 98 25.47 22.73 11.17
C VAL A 98 26.04 24.14 11.36
N ALA A 99 25.72 25.05 10.47
CA ALA A 99 26.14 26.43 10.56
C ALA A 99 25.41 27.16 11.70
N PHE A 100 26.17 27.96 12.48
CA PHE A 100 25.56 28.91 13.41
C PHE A 100 25.04 30.14 12.68
N THR A 101 23.93 30.68 13.15
CA THR A 101 23.41 31.98 12.71
C THR A 101 22.94 32.78 13.92
N PRO A 102 23.24 34.09 14.01
CA PRO A 102 22.70 34.97 15.03
C PRO A 102 21.25 35.37 14.75
N GLU A 103 20.73 35.08 13.56
CA GLU A 103 19.37 35.43 13.17
C GLU A 103 18.40 34.31 13.54
N MET A 104 17.33 34.65 14.27
CA MET A 104 16.22 33.72 14.47
C MET A 104 15.44 33.59 13.16
N ARG A 105 15.43 32.39 12.58
CA ARG A 105 14.72 32.12 11.32
C ARG A 105 13.85 30.87 11.47
N PHE A 106 12.56 31.04 11.23
CA PHE A 106 11.63 29.92 11.13
C PHE A 106 11.60 29.40 9.68
N ILE A 107 11.59 28.08 9.54
CA ILE A 107 11.34 27.43 8.25
C ILE A 107 9.86 27.69 7.89
N SER A 108 9.58 28.10 6.65
CA SER A 108 8.23 28.29 6.17
C SER A 108 7.42 27.01 6.27
N GLU A 109 6.18 27.11 6.72
CA GLU A 109 5.20 26.02 6.83
C GLU A 109 4.80 25.40 5.50
N SER A 110 5.06 26.08 4.38
CA SER A 110 4.78 25.60 3.04
C SER A 110 5.87 26.02 2.06
N ARG A 111 6.06 25.23 1.01
CA ARG A 111 6.89 25.61 -0.13
C ARG A 111 6.18 26.73 -0.89
N LYS A 112 6.96 27.67 -1.48
CA LYS A 112 6.42 28.73 -2.35
C LYS A 112 5.79 28.15 -3.61
N GLU A 113 6.34 27.05 -4.14
CA GLU A 113 5.91 26.36 -5.35
C GLU A 113 5.56 24.92 -5.06
N ARG A 114 4.48 24.44 -5.65
CA ARG A 114 4.08 23.04 -5.58
C ARG A 114 5.03 22.16 -6.38
N ILE A 115 5.24 20.93 -5.94
CA ILE A 115 5.97 19.92 -6.70
C ILE A 115 5.20 19.64 -8.00
N PRO A 116 5.85 19.73 -9.18
CA PRO A 116 5.19 19.45 -10.44
C PRO A 116 4.76 18.00 -10.56
N CYS A 117 3.71 17.78 -11.36
CA CYS A 117 3.17 16.45 -11.64
C CYS A 117 3.73 15.95 -12.98
N TYR A 118 4.45 14.84 -12.96
CA TYR A 118 4.98 14.21 -14.18
C TYR A 118 3.84 13.65 -15.03
N ARG A 119 3.88 13.98 -16.33
CA ARG A 119 2.85 13.63 -17.29
C ARG A 119 3.48 13.41 -18.66
N VAL A 120 2.95 12.47 -19.43
CA VAL A 120 3.41 12.09 -20.77
C VAL A 120 2.34 12.28 -21.82
N LEU A 121 1.11 11.89 -21.52
CA LEU A 121 -0.05 12.08 -22.38
C LEU A 121 -0.84 13.32 -21.98
N ASP A 122 -1.31 14.09 -22.94
CA ASP A 122 -2.33 15.11 -22.70
C ASP A 122 -3.72 14.47 -22.46
N ASP A 123 -4.77 15.26 -22.24
CA ASP A 123 -6.11 14.75 -21.96
C ASP A 123 -6.76 14.10 -23.22
N ASP A 124 -6.20 14.38 -24.42
CA ASP A 124 -6.62 13.75 -25.66
C ASP A 124 -5.81 12.51 -26.04
N GLY A 125 -4.93 12.05 -25.14
CA GLY A 125 -4.09 10.86 -25.36
C GLY A 125 -2.95 11.08 -26.34
N GLN A 126 -2.55 12.33 -26.60
CA GLN A 126 -1.41 12.64 -27.45
C GLN A 126 -0.14 12.78 -26.59
N LEU A 127 0.99 12.37 -27.14
CA LEU A 127 2.29 12.58 -26.48
C LEU A 127 2.62 14.07 -26.40
N ILE A 128 2.89 14.54 -25.18
CA ILE A 128 3.27 15.95 -24.94
C ILE A 128 4.70 16.18 -25.45
N GLN A 129 5.61 15.25 -25.15
CA GLN A 129 7.02 15.36 -25.55
C GLN A 129 7.70 13.99 -25.56
N GLY A 130 8.61 13.77 -26.53
CA GLY A 130 9.44 12.58 -26.58
C GLY A 130 8.70 11.31 -27.01
N SER A 131 9.29 10.16 -26.67
CA SER A 131 8.71 8.84 -26.87
C SER A 131 8.89 8.00 -25.60
N ILE A 132 7.92 7.13 -25.31
CA ILE A 132 8.08 6.12 -24.27
C ILE A 132 8.20 4.78 -24.96
N ASP A 133 9.24 4.04 -24.61
CA ASP A 133 9.46 2.69 -25.09
C ASP A 133 8.53 1.71 -24.36
N VAL A 134 7.35 1.54 -24.94
CA VAL A 134 6.36 0.52 -24.56
C VAL A 134 6.00 -0.24 -25.82
N GLY A 135 6.33 -1.53 -25.85
CA GLY A 135 5.98 -2.40 -26.96
C GLY A 135 4.46 -2.56 -27.11
N LYS A 136 4.00 -2.76 -28.37
CA LYS A 136 2.60 -2.95 -28.72
C LYS A 136 1.89 -3.99 -27.82
N GLU A 137 2.52 -5.14 -27.58
CA GLU A 137 1.94 -6.23 -26.80
C GLU A 137 1.64 -5.81 -25.36
N ILE A 138 2.57 -5.11 -24.72
CA ILE A 138 2.41 -4.62 -23.34
C ILE A 138 1.32 -3.54 -23.32
N ALA A 139 1.31 -2.62 -24.27
CA ALA A 139 0.32 -1.55 -24.35
C ALA A 139 -1.10 -2.09 -24.54
N VAL A 140 -1.29 -3.00 -25.50
CA VAL A 140 -2.58 -3.66 -25.75
C VAL A 140 -3.04 -4.47 -24.55
N LYS A 141 -2.12 -5.18 -23.87
CA LYS A 141 -2.44 -5.92 -22.66
C LYS A 141 -2.83 -4.97 -21.52
N MET A 142 -2.11 -3.87 -21.29
CA MET A 142 -2.48 -2.88 -20.28
C MET A 142 -3.90 -2.35 -20.53
N TYR A 143 -4.21 -1.99 -21.75
CA TYR A 143 -5.55 -1.53 -22.12
C TYR A 143 -6.62 -2.59 -21.86
N SER A 144 -6.38 -3.81 -22.34
CA SER A 144 -7.33 -4.92 -22.21
C SER A 144 -7.59 -5.27 -20.73
N ASP A 145 -6.57 -5.24 -19.89
CA ASP A 145 -6.71 -5.52 -18.47
C ASP A 145 -7.41 -4.37 -17.72
N MET A 146 -7.20 -3.09 -18.08
CA MET A 146 -7.98 -1.97 -17.53
C MET A 146 -9.46 -2.10 -17.88
N ALA A 147 -9.78 -2.41 -19.15
CA ALA A 147 -11.14 -2.62 -19.61
C ALA A 147 -11.82 -3.84 -18.94
N THR A 148 -11.02 -4.89 -18.71
CA THR A 148 -11.47 -6.09 -17.98
C THR A 148 -11.77 -5.77 -16.52
N LEU A 149 -10.90 -5.06 -15.85
CA LEU A 149 -11.04 -4.63 -14.47
C LEU A 149 -12.32 -3.79 -14.28
N GLN A 150 -12.54 -2.80 -15.13
CA GLN A 150 -13.73 -1.95 -15.09
C GLN A 150 -15.03 -2.74 -15.30
N THR A 151 -15.00 -3.70 -16.25
CA THR A 151 -16.16 -4.56 -16.53
C THR A 151 -16.46 -5.51 -15.36
N MET A 152 -15.42 -6.09 -14.77
CA MET A 152 -15.51 -6.94 -13.58
C MET A 152 -16.10 -6.16 -12.41
N ASP A 153 -15.56 -4.98 -12.14
CA ASP A 153 -16.05 -4.09 -11.07
C ASP A 153 -17.53 -3.77 -11.20
N THR A 154 -17.96 -3.43 -12.41
CA THR A 154 -19.37 -3.11 -12.69
C THR A 154 -20.27 -4.30 -12.36
N ILE A 155 -19.94 -5.50 -12.83
CA ILE A 155 -20.78 -6.69 -12.65
C ILE A 155 -20.76 -7.17 -11.20
N PHE A 156 -19.62 -7.13 -10.52
CA PHE A 156 -19.52 -7.53 -9.11
C PHE A 156 -20.21 -6.51 -8.19
N TYR A 157 -20.16 -5.23 -8.52
CA TYR A 157 -20.92 -4.21 -7.82
C TYR A 157 -22.44 -4.48 -7.93
N GLU A 158 -22.93 -4.79 -9.14
CA GLU A 158 -24.33 -5.18 -9.36
C GLU A 158 -24.70 -6.46 -8.59
N ALA A 159 -23.82 -7.47 -8.58
CA ALA A 159 -24.02 -8.70 -7.80
C ALA A 159 -24.14 -8.42 -6.29
N GLN A 160 -23.37 -7.47 -5.78
CA GLN A 160 -23.49 -7.02 -4.39
C GLN A 160 -24.83 -6.31 -4.17
N ARG A 161 -25.25 -5.42 -5.07
CA ARG A 161 -26.56 -4.72 -4.97
C ARG A 161 -27.74 -5.70 -5.00
N GLN A 162 -27.56 -6.87 -5.61
CA GLN A 162 -28.53 -7.98 -5.61
C GLN A 162 -28.41 -8.87 -4.36
N GLY A 163 -27.51 -8.57 -3.42
CA GLY A 163 -27.31 -9.35 -2.19
C GLY A 163 -26.56 -10.67 -2.38
N ARG A 164 -25.93 -10.90 -3.55
CA ARG A 164 -25.17 -12.12 -3.86
C ARG A 164 -23.75 -12.10 -3.33
N ILE A 165 -23.18 -10.91 -3.12
CA ILE A 165 -21.91 -10.65 -2.47
C ILE A 165 -22.20 -9.75 -1.26
N SER A 166 -21.57 -10.02 -0.13
CA SER A 166 -21.83 -9.24 1.11
C SER A 166 -21.26 -7.83 1.06
N PHE A 167 -20.13 -7.62 0.38
CA PHE A 167 -19.43 -6.34 0.31
C PHE A 167 -18.64 -6.25 -0.99
N TYR A 168 -18.58 -5.07 -1.60
CA TYR A 168 -17.73 -4.79 -2.75
C TYR A 168 -17.30 -3.33 -2.79
N LEU A 169 -16.18 -3.05 -3.45
CA LEU A 169 -15.77 -1.71 -3.85
C LEU A 169 -15.04 -1.76 -5.18
N THR A 170 -15.22 -0.70 -5.95
CA THR A 170 -14.71 -0.59 -7.32
C THR A 170 -13.41 0.19 -7.39
N THR A 171 -12.68 0.01 -8.49
CA THR A 171 -11.47 0.77 -8.84
C THR A 171 -11.74 1.86 -9.87
N ILE A 172 -13.00 2.14 -10.19
CA ILE A 172 -13.40 3.03 -11.29
C ILE A 172 -12.75 4.42 -11.14
N GLY A 173 -11.98 4.81 -12.15
CA GLY A 173 -11.16 6.01 -12.20
C GLY A 173 -9.69 5.80 -11.80
N GLU A 174 -9.33 4.65 -11.22
CA GLU A 174 -7.98 4.32 -10.73
C GLU A 174 -7.35 3.12 -11.46
N GLU A 175 -7.95 2.70 -12.60
CA GLU A 175 -7.53 1.50 -13.35
C GLU A 175 -6.08 1.61 -13.86
N ALA A 176 -5.67 2.80 -14.29
CA ALA A 176 -4.30 3.03 -14.78
C ALA A 176 -3.26 2.78 -13.68
N ILE A 177 -3.49 3.25 -12.45
CA ILE A 177 -2.54 3.01 -11.35
C ILE A 177 -2.39 1.51 -11.08
N ASN A 178 -3.49 0.78 -11.10
CA ASN A 178 -3.49 -0.67 -10.89
C ASN A 178 -2.66 -1.39 -11.96
N ILE A 179 -2.98 -1.17 -13.21
CA ILE A 179 -2.45 -1.95 -14.33
C ILE A 179 -1.04 -1.48 -14.74
N ALA A 180 -0.84 -0.17 -14.88
CA ALA A 180 0.46 0.34 -15.32
C ALA A 180 1.56 0.11 -14.28
N SER A 181 1.25 0.26 -12.99
CA SER A 181 2.22 -0.08 -11.95
C SER A 181 2.58 -1.56 -11.95
N ALA A 182 1.59 -2.43 -12.12
CA ALA A 182 1.82 -3.87 -12.19
C ALA A 182 2.64 -4.29 -13.42
N ALA A 183 2.40 -3.64 -14.57
CA ALA A 183 3.14 -3.88 -15.81
C ALA A 183 4.63 -3.51 -15.71
N ALA A 184 4.95 -2.56 -14.82
CA ALA A 184 6.32 -2.12 -14.55
C ALA A 184 7.08 -3.01 -13.54
N LEU A 185 6.40 -3.97 -12.91
CA LEU A 185 6.95 -4.89 -11.93
C LEU A 185 7.23 -6.27 -12.53
N THR A 186 8.05 -7.05 -11.86
CA THR A 186 8.24 -8.48 -12.17
C THR A 186 7.45 -9.36 -11.21
N ILE A 187 7.34 -10.64 -11.54
CA ILE A 187 6.67 -11.60 -10.66
C ILE A 187 7.43 -11.85 -9.35
N ASP A 188 8.74 -11.59 -9.35
CA ASP A 188 9.60 -11.76 -8.18
C ASP A 188 9.46 -10.64 -7.15
N ASP A 189 8.90 -9.50 -7.56
CA ASP A 189 8.58 -8.41 -6.64
C ASP A 189 7.38 -8.78 -5.77
N PHE A 190 7.45 -8.48 -4.48
CA PHE A 190 6.34 -8.72 -3.56
C PHE A 190 5.38 -7.55 -3.51
N VAL A 191 4.10 -7.83 -3.74
CA VAL A 191 3.04 -6.83 -3.63
C VAL A 191 2.35 -6.95 -2.28
N VAL A 192 2.32 -5.84 -1.56
CA VAL A 192 1.63 -5.70 -0.28
C VAL A 192 0.53 -4.64 -0.45
N PRO A 193 -0.66 -5.07 -0.88
CA PRO A 193 -1.72 -4.16 -1.31
C PRO A 193 -2.51 -3.59 -0.13
N GLN A 194 -3.28 -2.55 -0.41
CA GLN A 194 -4.45 -2.18 0.38
C GLN A 194 -5.63 -3.06 -0.08
N TYR A 195 -6.80 -2.50 -0.31
CA TYR A 195 -7.97 -3.26 -0.78
C TYR A 195 -8.41 -2.87 -2.21
N ARG A 196 -7.76 -1.88 -2.82
CA ARG A 196 -8.19 -1.32 -4.12
C ARG A 196 -7.18 -1.58 -5.24
N GLU A 197 -6.43 -2.69 -5.13
CA GLU A 197 -5.44 -3.13 -6.12
C GLU A 197 -5.75 -4.50 -6.78
N PRO A 198 -7.03 -4.83 -7.08
CA PRO A 198 -7.31 -6.07 -7.78
C PRO A 198 -6.72 -6.11 -9.19
N GLY A 199 -6.55 -4.94 -9.84
CA GLY A 199 -5.92 -4.87 -11.15
C GLY A 199 -4.46 -5.31 -11.15
N VAL A 200 -3.72 -5.05 -10.07
CA VAL A 200 -2.35 -5.58 -9.92
C VAL A 200 -2.34 -7.09 -9.89
N LEU A 201 -3.30 -7.68 -9.20
CA LEU A 201 -3.45 -9.14 -9.13
C LEU A 201 -3.92 -9.74 -10.46
N LEU A 202 -4.85 -9.04 -11.16
CA LEU A 202 -5.32 -9.41 -12.51
C LEU A 202 -4.13 -9.46 -13.50
N TRP A 203 -3.31 -8.42 -13.55
CA TRP A 203 -2.13 -8.36 -14.40
C TRP A 203 -1.18 -9.53 -14.16
N ARG A 204 -1.03 -9.96 -12.90
CA ARG A 204 -0.19 -11.09 -12.49
C ARG A 204 -0.77 -12.46 -12.84
N GLY A 205 -1.98 -12.52 -13.40
CA GLY A 205 -2.62 -13.73 -13.89
C GLY A 205 -3.62 -14.38 -12.93
N PHE A 206 -4.10 -13.65 -11.93
CA PHE A 206 -5.27 -14.09 -11.14
C PHE A 206 -6.51 -14.04 -12.04
N THR A 207 -7.22 -15.14 -12.11
CA THR A 207 -8.30 -15.34 -13.07
C THR A 207 -9.62 -14.74 -12.57
N LEU A 208 -10.53 -14.40 -13.51
CA LEU A 208 -11.87 -13.94 -13.16
C LEU A 208 -12.62 -14.96 -12.29
N GLN A 209 -12.39 -16.27 -12.51
CA GLN A 209 -12.95 -17.33 -11.68
C GLN A 209 -12.43 -17.25 -10.23
N GLN A 210 -11.15 -16.98 -10.02
CA GLN A 210 -10.57 -16.84 -8.68
C GLN A 210 -11.11 -15.59 -7.97
N PHE A 211 -11.27 -14.46 -8.68
CA PHE A 211 -11.95 -13.28 -8.13
C PHE A 211 -13.37 -13.61 -7.70
N ALA A 212 -14.15 -14.29 -8.56
CA ALA A 212 -15.50 -14.70 -8.22
C ALA A 212 -15.51 -15.67 -7.03
N ASN A 213 -14.67 -16.69 -7.03
CA ASN A 213 -14.60 -17.66 -5.94
C ASN A 213 -14.38 -16.98 -4.58
N GLN A 214 -13.50 -15.98 -4.52
CA GLN A 214 -13.22 -15.25 -3.28
C GLN A 214 -14.42 -14.37 -2.88
N CYS A 215 -14.97 -13.58 -3.80
CA CYS A 215 -16.07 -12.66 -3.51
C CYS A 215 -17.39 -13.39 -3.15
N PHE A 216 -17.65 -14.55 -3.75
CA PHE A 216 -18.83 -15.37 -3.45
C PHE A 216 -18.57 -16.43 -2.37
N SER A 217 -17.37 -16.50 -1.80
CA SER A 217 -16.95 -17.51 -0.81
C SER A 217 -17.14 -18.93 -1.29
N ASN A 218 -16.83 -19.18 -2.57
CA ASN A 218 -16.99 -20.49 -3.20
C ASN A 218 -15.95 -21.51 -2.70
N LYS A 219 -16.21 -22.80 -2.91
CA LYS A 219 -15.30 -23.89 -2.57
C LYS A 219 -13.90 -23.74 -3.19
N GLY A 220 -13.82 -23.09 -4.36
CA GLY A 220 -12.57 -22.83 -5.08
C GLY A 220 -11.79 -21.61 -4.58
N ASP A 221 -12.21 -20.93 -3.50
CA ASP A 221 -11.47 -19.83 -2.93
C ASP A 221 -10.17 -20.31 -2.27
N ASP A 222 -9.03 -19.76 -2.70
CA ASP A 222 -7.71 -20.05 -2.14
C ASP A 222 -7.63 -19.70 -0.64
N CYS A 223 -8.39 -18.70 -0.18
CA CYS A 223 -8.51 -18.31 1.23
C CYS A 223 -9.53 -19.15 2.01
N ARG A 224 -10.22 -20.10 1.36
CA ARG A 224 -11.20 -21.02 1.97
C ARG A 224 -12.35 -20.31 2.69
N GLY A 225 -12.84 -19.20 2.15
CA GLY A 225 -13.92 -18.40 2.72
C GLY A 225 -13.57 -17.70 4.04
N ARG A 226 -12.29 -17.61 4.41
CA ARG A 226 -11.85 -16.99 5.69
C ARG A 226 -11.71 -15.48 5.61
N GLN A 227 -11.66 -14.94 4.41
CA GLN A 227 -11.54 -13.51 4.15
C GLN A 227 -12.88 -12.94 3.68
N MET A 228 -13.18 -11.71 4.06
CA MET A 228 -14.32 -11.01 3.48
C MET A 228 -14.07 -10.70 1.99
N PRO A 229 -15.11 -10.42 1.18
CA PRO A 229 -14.94 -10.09 -0.22
C PRO A 229 -13.89 -9.00 -0.45
N ILE A 230 -13.19 -9.06 -1.58
CA ILE A 230 -12.09 -8.19 -2.00
C ILE A 230 -10.76 -8.35 -1.22
N HIS A 231 -10.73 -9.14 -0.16
CA HIS A 231 -9.50 -9.41 0.58
C HIS A 231 -8.72 -10.56 -0.06
N TYR A 232 -8.34 -10.32 -1.32
CA TYR A 232 -7.59 -11.28 -2.12
C TYR A 232 -6.19 -11.53 -1.56
N GLY A 233 -5.63 -12.69 -1.89
CA GLY A 233 -4.25 -13.04 -1.60
C GLY A 233 -3.80 -14.20 -2.48
N SER A 234 -2.54 -14.22 -2.92
CA SER A 234 -1.98 -15.31 -3.70
C SER A 234 -0.48 -15.46 -3.45
N LYS A 235 -0.11 -16.52 -2.75
CA LYS A 235 1.31 -16.84 -2.54
C LYS A 235 2.03 -17.10 -3.88
N LYS A 236 1.34 -17.77 -4.83
CA LYS A 236 1.90 -18.08 -6.14
C LYS A 236 2.26 -16.84 -6.96
N LEU A 237 1.52 -15.76 -6.75
CA LEU A 237 1.68 -14.50 -7.48
C LEU A 237 2.42 -13.43 -6.66
N ASN A 238 3.05 -13.80 -5.54
CA ASN A 238 3.72 -12.87 -4.63
C ASN A 238 2.86 -11.65 -4.27
N TYR A 239 1.56 -11.92 -4.01
CA TYR A 239 0.58 -10.93 -3.65
C TYR A 239 0.03 -11.24 -2.26
N PHE A 240 0.35 -10.39 -1.28
CA PHE A 240 -0.05 -10.58 0.11
C PHE A 240 -1.55 -10.45 0.26
N THR A 241 -2.11 -11.22 1.21
CA THR A 241 -3.52 -11.11 1.53
C THR A 241 -3.82 -9.71 2.06
N VAL A 242 -4.84 -9.08 1.46
CA VAL A 242 -5.31 -7.76 1.86
C VAL A 242 -5.71 -7.76 3.33
N ALA A 243 -5.28 -6.73 4.07
CA ALA A 243 -5.72 -6.43 5.43
C ALA A 243 -6.69 -5.23 5.43
N SER A 244 -7.73 -5.29 6.26
CA SER A 244 -8.71 -4.19 6.38
C SER A 244 -8.16 -2.97 7.12
N THR A 245 -7.17 -3.15 7.99
CA THR A 245 -6.58 -2.07 8.80
C THR A 245 -5.76 -1.16 7.90
N ILE A 246 -6.20 0.09 7.78
CA ILE A 246 -5.57 1.08 6.89
C ILE A 246 -4.11 1.33 7.31
N ALA A 247 -3.23 1.38 6.32
CA ALA A 247 -1.79 1.61 6.43
C ALA A 247 -0.96 0.53 7.15
N SER A 248 -1.57 -0.44 7.83
CA SER A 248 -0.83 -1.51 8.53
C SER A 248 0.06 -2.35 7.61
N GLN A 249 -0.25 -2.42 6.31
CA GLN A 249 0.53 -3.11 5.30
C GLN A 249 1.88 -2.42 5.01
N LEU A 250 2.01 -1.12 5.29
CA LEU A 250 3.21 -0.35 4.96
C LEU A 250 4.45 -0.82 5.71
N PRO A 251 4.45 -0.95 7.06
CA PRO A 251 5.59 -1.50 7.77
C PRO A 251 5.84 -2.98 7.43
N HIS A 252 4.82 -3.77 7.07
CA HIS A 252 5.00 -5.14 6.59
C HIS A 252 5.80 -5.16 5.28
N ALA A 253 5.49 -4.26 4.35
CA ALA A 253 6.24 -4.12 3.09
C ALA A 253 7.72 -3.77 3.34
N VAL A 254 8.01 -2.91 4.32
CA VAL A 254 9.39 -2.59 4.70
C VAL A 254 10.12 -3.82 5.22
N GLY A 255 9.49 -4.60 6.10
CA GLY A 255 10.06 -5.84 6.60
C GLY A 255 10.38 -6.85 5.49
N LEU A 256 9.49 -6.98 4.51
CA LEU A 256 9.70 -7.82 3.32
C LEU A 256 10.85 -7.31 2.46
N ALA A 257 10.86 -6.00 2.13
CA ALA A 257 11.95 -5.42 1.35
C ALA A 257 13.30 -5.59 2.04
N TYR A 258 13.33 -5.43 3.36
CA TYR A 258 14.53 -5.68 4.15
C TYR A 258 14.98 -7.16 4.07
N SER A 259 14.04 -8.10 4.12
CA SER A 259 14.34 -9.53 3.92
C SER A 259 14.93 -9.81 2.54
N LEU A 260 14.34 -9.24 1.46
CA LEU A 260 14.87 -9.36 0.11
C LEU A 260 16.29 -8.82 0.00
N LYS A 261 16.57 -7.67 0.62
CA LYS A 261 17.91 -7.08 0.70
C LYS A 261 18.89 -8.02 1.39
N MET A 262 18.53 -8.58 2.54
CA MET A 262 19.38 -9.49 3.30
C MET A 262 19.66 -10.80 2.55
N ASP A 263 18.71 -11.26 1.75
CA ASP A 263 18.82 -12.44 0.89
C ASP A 263 19.56 -12.15 -0.43
N GLY A 264 19.92 -10.89 -0.70
CA GLY A 264 20.61 -10.48 -1.93
C GLY A 264 19.75 -10.68 -3.19
N LYS A 265 18.41 -10.56 -3.08
CA LYS A 265 17.49 -10.74 -4.19
C LYS A 265 17.42 -9.49 -5.07
N ASP A 266 17.35 -9.69 -6.39
CA ASP A 266 17.12 -8.64 -7.38
C ASP A 266 15.63 -8.35 -7.52
N ALA A 267 15.00 -7.98 -6.40
CA ALA A 267 13.58 -7.73 -6.28
C ALA A 267 13.31 -6.66 -5.20
N CYS A 268 12.12 -6.06 -5.26
CA CYS A 268 11.67 -5.09 -4.27
C CYS A 268 10.31 -5.50 -3.68
N ALA A 269 9.92 -4.86 -2.58
CA ALA A 269 8.54 -4.88 -2.13
C ALA A 269 7.81 -3.62 -2.62
N VAL A 270 6.54 -3.78 -3.01
CA VAL A 270 5.70 -2.67 -3.47
C VAL A 270 4.45 -2.64 -2.61
N THR A 271 4.14 -1.48 -2.06
CA THR A 271 2.94 -1.30 -1.23
C THR A 271 2.11 -0.13 -1.72
N TYR A 272 0.80 -0.26 -1.58
CA TYR A 272 -0.18 0.72 -2.03
C TYR A 272 -0.99 1.25 -0.87
N PHE A 273 -1.34 2.53 -0.93
CA PHE A 273 -2.20 3.19 0.05
C PHE A 273 -2.90 4.39 -0.56
N GLY A 274 -4.02 4.82 0.04
CA GLY A 274 -4.70 6.06 -0.34
C GLY A 274 -4.17 7.26 0.45
N ASP A 275 -4.64 8.46 0.08
CA ASP A 275 -4.37 9.70 0.81
C ASP A 275 -4.72 9.58 2.29
N GLY A 276 -5.86 8.97 2.64
CA GLY A 276 -6.23 8.71 4.04
C GLY A 276 -5.23 7.85 4.80
N GLY A 277 -4.61 6.86 4.14
CA GLY A 277 -3.56 6.04 4.74
C GLY A 277 -2.32 6.84 5.12
N SER A 278 -2.07 7.97 4.46
CA SER A 278 -0.95 8.84 4.79
C SER A 278 -1.14 9.65 6.08
N SER A 279 -2.32 9.63 6.66
CA SER A 279 -2.64 10.26 7.95
C SER A 279 -2.51 9.30 9.14
N GLU A 280 -2.28 8.01 8.88
CA GLU A 280 -2.08 6.98 9.90
C GLU A 280 -0.64 6.95 10.42
N GLY A 281 -0.47 6.59 11.69
CA GLY A 281 0.85 6.50 12.33
C GLY A 281 1.79 5.52 11.62
N ASP A 282 1.27 4.40 11.11
CA ASP A 282 2.03 3.37 10.41
C ASP A 282 2.69 3.88 9.11
N PHE A 283 2.08 4.88 8.43
CA PHE A 283 2.72 5.53 7.28
C PHE A 283 4.03 6.20 7.68
N HIS A 284 4.00 7.00 8.74
CA HIS A 284 5.15 7.73 9.23
C HIS A 284 6.24 6.80 9.74
N ALA A 285 5.85 5.78 10.50
CA ALA A 285 6.75 4.76 10.99
C ALA A 285 7.41 3.98 9.84
N ALA A 286 6.63 3.57 8.82
CA ALA A 286 7.12 2.81 7.69
C ALA A 286 8.14 3.60 6.85
N LEU A 287 7.88 4.87 6.53
CA LEU A 287 8.82 5.70 5.77
C LEU A 287 10.14 5.86 6.52
N ASN A 288 10.09 6.17 7.82
CA ASN A 288 11.28 6.31 8.63
C ASN A 288 12.06 4.98 8.75
N PHE A 289 11.36 3.88 8.97
CA PHE A 289 11.96 2.56 9.06
C PHE A 289 12.61 2.15 7.74
N ALA A 290 11.93 2.37 6.60
CA ALA A 290 12.48 2.10 5.28
C ALA A 290 13.73 2.92 4.98
N ALA A 291 13.74 4.21 5.34
CA ALA A 291 14.89 5.08 5.14
C ALA A 291 16.11 4.63 5.96
N VAL A 292 15.91 4.34 7.25
CA VAL A 292 16.99 3.93 8.17
C VAL A 292 17.57 2.56 7.82
N THR A 293 16.72 1.61 7.42
CA THR A 293 17.18 0.26 7.02
C THR A 293 17.62 0.18 5.55
N GLU A 294 17.42 1.29 4.80
CA GLU A 294 17.71 1.34 3.36
C GLU A 294 17.04 0.19 2.61
N ALA A 295 15.76 -0.07 2.93
CA ALA A 295 15.00 -1.16 2.35
C ALA A 295 14.53 -0.81 0.92
N PRO A 296 14.70 -1.70 -0.09
CA PRO A 296 14.22 -1.50 -1.46
C PRO A 296 12.70 -1.66 -1.53
N VAL A 297 11.96 -0.65 -1.05
CA VAL A 297 10.49 -0.65 -1.05
C VAL A 297 9.94 0.53 -1.85
N LEU A 298 8.91 0.25 -2.67
CA LEU A 298 8.13 1.26 -3.37
C LEU A 298 6.85 1.53 -2.59
N PHE A 299 6.66 2.77 -2.20
CA PHE A 299 5.43 3.28 -1.61
C PHE A 299 4.62 3.99 -2.70
N ILE A 300 3.52 3.41 -3.14
CA ILE A 300 2.65 3.99 -4.19
C ILE A 300 1.39 4.54 -3.52
N CYS A 301 1.30 5.86 -3.44
CA CYS A 301 0.12 6.56 -2.94
C CYS A 301 -0.87 6.79 -4.07
N ARG A 302 -2.08 6.25 -3.96
CA ARG A 302 -3.23 6.61 -4.80
C ARG A 302 -3.91 7.82 -4.16
N ASN A 303 -3.43 9.02 -4.47
CA ASN A 303 -4.05 10.25 -3.98
C ASN A 303 -5.25 10.59 -4.87
N ASN A 304 -6.42 10.13 -4.48
CA ASN A 304 -7.68 10.40 -5.18
C ASN A 304 -8.48 11.58 -4.58
N GLY A 305 -7.86 12.34 -3.69
CA GLY A 305 -8.42 13.54 -3.09
C GLY A 305 -9.39 13.31 -1.92
N TRP A 306 -9.77 12.05 -1.64
CA TRP A 306 -10.84 11.75 -0.69
C TRP A 306 -10.59 10.49 0.14
N ALA A 307 -10.45 10.64 1.44
CA ALA A 307 -10.51 9.52 2.39
C ALA A 307 -11.96 9.32 2.83
N ILE A 308 -12.71 8.45 2.14
CA ILE A 308 -14.16 8.32 2.26
C ILE A 308 -14.81 9.68 2.00
N SER A 309 -15.24 10.40 3.04
CA SER A 309 -15.88 11.74 2.99
C SER A 309 -14.95 12.89 3.39
N THR A 310 -13.69 12.62 3.74
CA THR A 310 -12.75 13.65 4.16
C THR A 310 -11.85 14.05 2.98
N PRO A 311 -11.94 15.28 2.48
CA PRO A 311 -11.07 15.78 1.42
C PRO A 311 -9.63 15.95 1.90
N THR A 312 -8.68 15.93 1.00
CA THR A 312 -7.26 16.14 1.35
C THR A 312 -6.97 17.47 2.00
N SER A 313 -7.76 18.51 1.70
CA SER A 313 -7.69 19.83 2.36
C SER A 313 -7.89 19.78 3.88
N ASP A 314 -8.66 18.80 4.35
CA ASP A 314 -8.96 18.58 5.76
C ASP A 314 -8.03 17.57 6.43
N GLN A 315 -7.22 16.84 5.64
CA GLN A 315 -6.28 15.87 6.13
C GLN A 315 -4.89 16.45 6.39
N PHE A 316 -4.41 17.37 5.55
CA PHE A 316 -3.07 17.95 5.68
C PHE A 316 -2.98 19.36 5.04
N ARG A 317 -2.00 20.15 5.51
CA ARG A 317 -1.72 21.51 5.02
C ARG A 317 -0.61 21.58 3.98
N SER A 318 0.25 20.56 3.93
CA SER A 318 1.41 20.53 3.03
C SER A 318 1.00 20.29 1.57
N ASP A 319 1.96 20.45 0.65
CA ASP A 319 1.79 20.14 -0.78
C ASP A 319 1.72 18.63 -1.03
N GLY A 320 0.59 18.01 -0.68
CA GLY A 320 0.35 16.58 -0.89
C GLY A 320 1.21 15.65 -0.05
N ILE A 321 1.39 14.45 -0.56
CA ILE A 321 2.13 13.37 0.11
C ILE A 321 3.58 13.33 -0.36
N VAL A 322 3.88 13.71 -1.59
CA VAL A 322 5.23 13.67 -2.18
C VAL A 322 6.29 14.39 -1.34
N VAL A 323 5.95 15.54 -0.74
CA VAL A 323 6.87 16.33 0.10
C VAL A 323 7.23 15.63 1.42
N ARG A 324 6.44 14.67 1.85
CA ARG A 324 6.72 13.90 3.08
C ARG A 324 7.91 12.97 2.90
N GLY A 325 8.22 12.55 1.67
CA GLY A 325 9.44 11.77 1.38
C GLY A 325 10.69 12.50 1.82
N GLU A 326 10.80 13.80 1.53
CA GLU A 326 11.93 14.64 1.93
C GLU A 326 12.13 14.66 3.45
N ALA A 327 11.05 14.72 4.22
CA ALA A 327 11.10 14.75 5.69
C ALA A 327 11.72 13.47 6.29
N TYR A 328 11.68 12.36 5.57
CA TYR A 328 12.26 11.07 5.99
C TYR A 328 13.53 10.69 5.22
N GLY A 329 14.01 11.54 4.30
CA GLY A 329 15.14 11.21 3.43
C GLY A 329 14.81 10.15 2.37
N VAL A 330 13.52 10.04 2.00
CA VAL A 330 13.02 9.15 0.96
C VAL A 330 12.83 9.92 -0.34
N ARG A 331 13.45 9.45 -1.43
CA ARG A 331 13.27 10.04 -2.76
C ARG A 331 11.82 9.88 -3.21
N SER A 332 11.26 10.94 -3.77
CA SER A 332 9.84 10.96 -4.13
C SER A 332 9.56 11.62 -5.47
N ILE A 333 8.46 11.22 -6.10
CA ILE A 333 7.95 11.79 -7.35
C ILE A 333 6.44 11.88 -7.31
N ARG A 334 5.89 12.95 -7.92
CA ARG A 334 4.46 13.09 -8.20
C ARG A 334 4.19 12.80 -9.67
N VAL A 335 3.17 11.99 -9.95
CA VAL A 335 2.81 11.55 -11.30
C VAL A 335 1.30 11.67 -11.52
N ASP A 336 0.89 11.93 -12.76
CA ASP A 336 -0.52 11.86 -13.16
C ASP A 336 -0.99 10.40 -13.13
N GLY A 337 -1.85 10.09 -12.14
CA GLY A 337 -2.39 8.75 -11.91
C GLY A 337 -3.39 8.28 -12.95
N ASN A 338 -3.80 9.16 -13.88
CA ASN A 338 -4.66 8.83 -15.01
C ASN A 338 -3.88 8.76 -16.34
N ASP A 339 -2.56 8.91 -16.29
CA ASP A 339 -1.66 8.72 -17.42
C ASP A 339 -0.93 7.37 -17.32
N THR A 340 -1.40 6.40 -18.08
CA THR A 340 -0.89 5.02 -18.07
C THR A 340 0.61 4.94 -18.41
N LEU A 341 1.09 5.77 -19.37
CA LEU A 341 2.49 5.77 -19.76
C LEU A 341 3.39 6.44 -18.72
N ALA A 342 2.94 7.55 -18.14
CA ALA A 342 3.66 8.21 -17.05
C ALA A 342 3.81 7.31 -15.84
N LEU A 343 2.75 6.59 -15.47
CA LEU A 343 2.78 5.61 -14.38
C LEU A 343 3.71 4.45 -14.66
N TYR A 344 3.60 3.83 -15.84
CA TYR A 344 4.46 2.72 -16.25
C TYR A 344 5.93 3.11 -16.18
N SER A 345 6.31 4.23 -16.81
CA SER A 345 7.70 4.69 -16.82
C SER A 345 8.20 5.09 -15.44
N THR A 346 7.36 5.76 -14.63
CA THR A 346 7.70 6.15 -13.26
C THR A 346 7.95 4.93 -12.36
N VAL A 347 7.05 3.95 -12.37
CA VAL A 347 7.18 2.76 -11.50
C VAL A 347 8.35 1.89 -11.95
N ARG A 348 8.59 1.76 -13.26
CA ARG A 348 9.77 1.06 -13.81
C ARG A 348 11.06 1.71 -13.31
N ALA A 349 11.20 3.01 -13.47
CA ALA A 349 12.37 3.76 -13.03
C ALA A 349 12.54 3.69 -11.49
N ALA A 350 11.44 3.80 -10.74
CA ALA A 350 11.46 3.69 -9.29
C ALA A 350 11.91 2.29 -8.82
N ARG A 351 11.42 1.22 -9.47
CA ARG A 351 11.84 -0.16 -9.20
C ARG A 351 13.34 -0.35 -9.43
N GLU A 352 13.82 0.02 -10.62
CA GLU A 352 15.23 -0.10 -10.99
C GLU A 352 16.12 0.68 -10.00
N MET A 353 15.69 1.87 -9.62
CA MET A 353 16.40 2.73 -8.67
C MET A 353 16.40 2.12 -7.26
N ALA A 354 15.24 1.64 -6.77
CA ALA A 354 15.14 1.04 -5.45
C ALA A 354 16.02 -0.19 -5.29
N ILE A 355 16.08 -1.04 -6.30
CA ILE A 355 16.93 -2.25 -6.31
C ILE A 355 18.41 -1.88 -6.43
N ARG A 356 18.77 -1.02 -7.39
CA ARG A 356 20.16 -0.63 -7.63
C ARG A 356 20.78 0.10 -6.45
N GLU A 357 20.03 1.04 -5.87
CA GLU A 357 20.52 1.90 -4.80
C GLU A 357 20.21 1.34 -3.39
N GLN A 358 19.43 0.26 -3.31
CA GLN A 358 18.95 -0.34 -2.05
C GLN A 358 18.30 0.71 -1.15
N ARG A 359 17.33 1.47 -1.70
CA ARG A 359 16.66 2.59 -1.02
C ARG A 359 15.17 2.62 -1.30
N PRO A 360 14.36 3.15 -0.37
CA PRO A 360 12.93 3.35 -0.58
C PRO A 360 12.65 4.47 -1.57
N ILE A 361 11.52 4.34 -2.30
CA ILE A 361 11.00 5.37 -3.20
C ILE A 361 9.52 5.61 -2.88
N LEU A 362 9.11 6.87 -2.84
CA LEU A 362 7.71 7.29 -2.68
C LEU A 362 7.17 7.85 -4.00
N VAL A 363 6.09 7.27 -4.48
CA VAL A 363 5.36 7.74 -5.67
C VAL A 363 3.98 8.25 -5.24
N GLU A 364 3.68 9.52 -5.48
CA GLU A 364 2.35 10.08 -5.32
C GLU A 364 1.67 10.16 -6.68
N ALA A 365 0.68 9.29 -6.92
CA ALA A 365 -0.13 9.28 -8.13
C ALA A 365 -1.42 10.06 -7.89
N LEU A 366 -1.55 11.22 -8.55
CA LEU A 366 -2.76 12.05 -8.49
C LEU A 366 -3.83 11.46 -9.39
N THR A 367 -4.98 11.14 -8.83
CA THR A 367 -6.10 10.50 -9.53
C THR A 367 -7.43 10.94 -8.93
N TYR A 368 -8.52 10.26 -9.30
CA TYR A 368 -9.83 10.50 -8.72
C TYR A 368 -10.65 9.20 -8.68
N ARG A 369 -11.24 8.91 -7.52
CA ARG A 369 -12.19 7.81 -7.38
C ARG A 369 -13.56 8.22 -7.94
N VAL A 370 -13.90 7.78 -9.15
CA VAL A 370 -15.17 8.11 -9.80
C VAL A 370 -16.35 7.39 -9.12
N GLY A 371 -16.16 6.16 -8.67
CA GLY A 371 -17.16 5.39 -7.93
C GLY A 371 -17.37 5.85 -6.48
N HIS A 372 -18.37 5.29 -5.81
CA HIS A 372 -18.52 5.40 -4.36
C HIS A 372 -17.32 4.76 -3.63
N HIS A 373 -17.12 5.10 -2.35
CA HIS A 373 -16.04 4.48 -1.58
C HIS A 373 -16.21 2.96 -1.51
N SER A 374 -17.42 2.51 -1.24
CA SER A 374 -17.83 1.10 -1.22
C SER A 374 -19.31 0.98 -1.55
N THR A 375 -19.83 -0.26 -1.60
CA THR A 375 -21.26 -0.54 -1.77
C THR A 375 -22.13 -0.07 -0.59
N SER A 376 -21.51 0.32 0.52
CA SER A 376 -22.20 0.89 1.69
C SER A 376 -22.15 2.41 1.76
N ASP A 377 -21.58 3.07 0.73
CA ASP A 377 -21.34 4.51 0.67
C ASP A 377 -22.19 5.18 -0.41
N ASP A 378 -22.59 6.43 -0.17
CA ASP A 378 -23.20 7.34 -1.14
C ASP A 378 -22.37 8.63 -1.21
N SER A 379 -21.43 8.66 -2.13
CA SER A 379 -20.51 9.79 -2.28
C SER A 379 -21.17 11.08 -2.74
N THR A 380 -22.39 11.05 -3.26
CA THR A 380 -23.15 12.26 -3.65
C THR A 380 -23.57 13.10 -2.44
N LYS A 381 -23.46 12.54 -1.23
CA LYS A 381 -23.73 13.28 0.02
C LYS A 381 -22.61 14.22 0.42
N TYR A 382 -21.40 14.05 -0.12
CA TYR A 382 -20.23 14.84 0.29
C TYR A 382 -19.34 15.29 -0.88
N ARG A 383 -19.60 14.84 -2.12
CA ARG A 383 -18.89 15.28 -3.33
C ARG A 383 -19.86 15.89 -4.34
N PRO A 384 -19.52 17.00 -5.00
CA PRO A 384 -20.31 17.56 -6.10
C PRO A 384 -20.42 16.55 -7.26
N VAL A 385 -21.62 16.45 -7.83
CA VAL A 385 -21.88 15.51 -8.95
C VAL A 385 -21.15 15.96 -10.21
N ASP A 386 -21.06 17.23 -10.46
CA ASP A 386 -20.33 17.83 -11.59
C ASP A 386 -18.82 17.59 -11.50
N GLU A 387 -18.22 17.58 -10.30
CA GLU A 387 -16.84 17.16 -10.10
C GLU A 387 -16.63 15.68 -10.49
N ILE A 388 -17.53 14.79 -10.05
CA ILE A 388 -17.46 13.35 -10.40
C ILE A 388 -17.58 13.18 -11.92
N GLU A 389 -18.52 13.91 -12.57
CA GLU A 389 -18.76 13.80 -14.00
C GLU A 389 -17.59 14.36 -14.82
N LEU A 390 -16.97 15.44 -14.38
CA LEU A 390 -15.77 15.99 -15.01
C LEU A 390 -14.64 14.93 -15.07
N TRP A 391 -14.37 14.25 -13.96
CA TRP A 391 -13.35 13.21 -13.94
C TRP A 391 -13.74 11.98 -14.75
N ARG A 392 -15.03 11.62 -14.76
CA ARG A 392 -15.56 10.51 -15.57
C ARG A 392 -15.44 10.75 -17.06
N SER A 393 -15.72 11.96 -17.53
CA SER A 393 -15.78 12.27 -18.96
C SER A 393 -14.46 12.77 -19.53
N ALA A 394 -13.82 13.74 -18.86
CA ALA A 394 -12.64 14.41 -19.38
C ALA A 394 -11.31 13.77 -18.96
N ARG A 395 -11.30 12.98 -17.87
CA ARG A 395 -10.07 12.46 -17.29
C ARG A 395 -10.07 10.93 -17.07
N ASP A 396 -10.96 10.21 -17.75
CA ASP A 396 -11.01 8.76 -17.68
C ASP A 396 -9.70 8.13 -18.21
N PRO A 397 -8.97 7.35 -17.39
CA PRO A 397 -7.68 6.79 -17.78
C PRO A 397 -7.79 5.78 -18.93
N ILE A 398 -8.90 5.04 -19.00
CA ILE A 398 -9.12 4.02 -20.04
C ILE A 398 -9.33 4.71 -21.40
N THR A 399 -10.22 5.68 -21.45
CA THR A 399 -10.49 6.44 -22.68
C THR A 399 -9.25 7.17 -23.19
N ARG A 400 -8.48 7.78 -22.30
CA ARG A 400 -7.26 8.48 -22.62
C ARG A 400 -6.20 7.54 -23.21
N PHE A 401 -5.98 6.39 -22.60
CA PHE A 401 -5.02 5.41 -23.07
C PHE A 401 -5.49 4.73 -24.37
N ARG A 402 -6.81 4.51 -24.51
CA ARG A 402 -7.41 4.00 -25.75
C ARG A 402 -7.08 4.90 -26.94
N LYS A 403 -7.28 6.21 -26.83
CA LYS A 403 -6.96 7.17 -27.88
C LYS A 403 -5.49 7.04 -28.33
N TRP A 404 -4.59 6.83 -27.36
CA TRP A 404 -3.18 6.68 -27.67
C TRP A 404 -2.87 5.38 -28.42
N ILE A 405 -3.41 4.22 -28.02
CA ILE A 405 -3.17 2.96 -28.75
C ILE A 405 -3.86 2.93 -30.11
N GLU A 406 -5.00 3.62 -30.28
CA GLU A 406 -5.66 3.81 -31.57
C GLU A 406 -4.83 4.70 -32.51
N SER A 407 -4.27 5.80 -32.02
CA SER A 407 -3.39 6.68 -32.82
C SER A 407 -2.12 5.98 -33.31
N ASN A 408 -1.66 4.95 -32.59
CA ASN A 408 -0.54 4.10 -33.01
C ASN A 408 -0.99 2.96 -33.97
N GLY A 409 -2.26 2.85 -34.31
CA GLY A 409 -2.79 1.77 -35.15
C GLY A 409 -2.76 0.39 -34.48
N TRP A 410 -2.72 0.33 -33.16
CA TRP A 410 -2.67 -0.92 -32.40
C TRP A 410 -4.02 -1.40 -31.92
N TRP A 411 -5.06 -0.59 -32.02
CA TRP A 411 -6.41 -0.86 -31.57
C TRP A 411 -7.46 -0.33 -32.55
N SER A 412 -8.66 -0.94 -32.55
CA SER A 412 -9.77 -0.52 -33.41
C SER A 412 -11.11 -0.62 -32.65
N GLY A 413 -12.16 -0.03 -33.23
CA GLY A 413 -13.53 -0.11 -32.70
C GLY A 413 -14.09 -1.53 -32.68
N GLU A 414 -13.72 -2.36 -33.66
CA GLU A 414 -14.11 -3.78 -33.71
C GLU A 414 -13.46 -4.56 -32.56
N ALA A 415 -12.13 -4.39 -32.35
CA ALA A 415 -11.41 -5.01 -31.25
C ALA A 415 -11.98 -4.60 -29.89
N GLU A 416 -12.37 -3.32 -29.74
CA GLU A 416 -13.05 -2.81 -28.55
C GLU A 416 -14.38 -3.53 -28.28
N SER A 417 -15.22 -3.63 -29.30
CA SER A 417 -16.54 -4.27 -29.20
C SER A 417 -16.40 -5.76 -28.85
N GLU A 418 -15.44 -6.42 -29.48
CA GLU A 418 -15.14 -7.83 -29.22
C GLU A 418 -14.64 -8.03 -27.79
N LEU A 419 -13.65 -7.26 -27.36
CA LEU A 419 -13.10 -7.34 -25.99
C LEU A 419 -14.22 -7.17 -24.95
N ARG A 420 -14.98 -6.06 -25.04
CA ARG A 420 -16.05 -5.76 -24.08
C ARG A 420 -17.12 -6.84 -24.03
N SER A 421 -17.51 -7.37 -25.19
CA SER A 421 -18.48 -8.48 -25.29
C SER A 421 -17.96 -9.74 -24.63
N ASN A 422 -16.72 -10.12 -24.94
CA ASN A 422 -16.09 -11.35 -24.43
C ASN A 422 -15.88 -11.27 -22.91
N VAL A 423 -15.33 -10.16 -22.41
CA VAL A 423 -15.12 -9.96 -20.96
C VAL A 423 -16.46 -10.00 -20.22
N ARG A 424 -17.48 -9.30 -20.74
CA ARG A 424 -18.82 -9.31 -20.12
C ARG A 424 -19.41 -10.72 -20.04
N LYS A 425 -19.26 -11.52 -21.09
CA LYS A 425 -19.70 -12.94 -21.09
C LYS A 425 -18.95 -13.75 -20.06
N GLN A 426 -17.62 -13.62 -20.01
CA GLN A 426 -16.77 -14.35 -19.07
C GLN A 426 -17.08 -14.00 -17.61
N VAL A 427 -17.19 -12.71 -17.29
CA VAL A 427 -17.50 -12.27 -15.91
C VAL A 427 -18.89 -12.73 -15.48
N LYS A 428 -19.89 -12.64 -16.37
CA LYS A 428 -21.24 -13.16 -16.07
C LYS A 428 -21.22 -14.67 -15.84
N LEU A 429 -20.47 -15.44 -16.65
CA LEU A 429 -20.37 -16.89 -16.50
C LEU A 429 -19.79 -17.28 -15.14
N VAL A 430 -18.69 -16.65 -14.71
CA VAL A 430 -18.06 -16.96 -13.40
C VAL A 430 -18.93 -16.52 -12.22
N CYS A 431 -19.86 -15.57 -12.41
CA CYS A 431 -20.82 -15.18 -11.39
C CYS A 431 -22.01 -16.14 -11.28
N LEU A 432 -22.25 -17.00 -12.29
CA LEU A 432 -23.35 -17.97 -12.31
C LEU A 432 -22.94 -19.32 -11.75
N ASN A 433 -21.66 -19.65 -11.84
CA ASN A 433 -21.05 -20.87 -11.32
C ASN A 433 -20.67 -20.74 -9.85
#